data_6a1ee7262cfb97d0a2ea4e0f77ee7d2f
#
_entry.id   6a1ee7262cfb97d0a2ea4e0f77ee7d2f
#
_cell.length_a   1.000
_cell.length_b   1.000
_cell.length_c   1.000
_cell.angle_alpha   90.00
_cell.angle_beta   90.00
_cell.angle_gamma   90.00
#
_symmetry.space_group_name_H-M   'P 1'
#
loop_
_entity.id
_entity.type
_entity.pdbx_description
1 polymer ?
#
loop_
_entity_poly.entity_id
_entity_poly.type
_entity_poly.pdbx_seq_one_letter_code
_entity_poly.pdbx_strand_id
1 'polypeptide(L)'
;MKDETSLREGEHTRRDILTGIGATVLSAGMQSTLGSMHAASAEADDSLSGSLEPSEKVAIDALCEVLLPGAGASGVARYIENQLGRPLPLLFLRYMDYPISFSQFYKQGLRSLRRESFSRFGCRFEKGTPKQQKTLIQDISQSSPPGWSGPPAPLFYFVLRNDTVDVFYGTPSGFQKLGLPYAALLNPPSIL
;
A
#
# COMPACT_ATOMS: atom_id res chain seq x y z
N MET A 1 -50.38 24.56 9.77
CA MET A 1 -50.11 23.29 10.43
C MET A 1 -49.74 22.30 9.35
N LYS A 2 -48.42 22.23 9.00
CA LYS A 2 -47.83 21.18 8.17
C LYS A 2 -46.43 20.88 8.75
N ASP A 3 -46.21 19.64 9.01
CA ASP A 3 -45.04 19.03 9.57
C ASP A 3 -43.75 19.40 8.81
N GLU A 4 -42.79 19.96 9.50
CA GLU A 4 -41.38 19.96 9.13
C GLU A 4 -40.64 19.02 10.07
N THR A 5 -40.69 17.74 9.75
CA THR A 5 -39.81 16.76 10.39
C THR A 5 -39.22 15.89 9.28
N SER A 6 -37.93 15.84 9.23
CA SER A 6 -37.05 14.95 8.46
C SER A 6 -36.17 15.68 7.47
N LEU A 7 -34.94 15.78 7.89
CA LEU A 7 -33.72 15.51 7.10
C LEU A 7 -32.51 15.92 7.95
N ARG A 8 -32.15 15.08 8.93
CA ARG A 8 -30.80 15.03 9.48
C ARG A 8 -30.24 13.66 9.16
N GLU A 9 -29.81 13.46 7.95
CA GLU A 9 -28.96 12.35 7.59
C GLU A 9 -27.49 12.79 7.70
N GLY A 10 -26.81 12.27 8.72
CA GLY A 10 -25.55 11.58 8.61
C GLY A 10 -24.34 12.38 8.12
N GLU A 11 -23.90 13.39 8.87
CA GLU A 11 -22.48 13.77 8.83
C GLU A 11 -21.65 12.68 9.52
N HIS A 12 -21.22 11.68 8.78
CA HIS A 12 -20.17 10.78 9.21
C HIS A 12 -18.83 11.53 9.13
N THR A 13 -18.39 12.01 10.25
CA THR A 13 -17.08 12.64 10.41
C THR A 13 -15.99 11.58 10.23
N ARG A 14 -14.88 11.98 9.61
CA ARG A 14 -13.66 11.16 9.37
C ARG A 14 -13.11 10.44 10.62
N ARG A 15 -13.58 10.78 11.80
CA ARG A 15 -13.26 10.13 13.09
C ARG A 15 -13.98 8.81 13.32
N ASP A 16 -15.15 8.60 12.72
CA ASP A 16 -15.96 7.40 13.01
C ASP A 16 -15.44 6.13 12.30
N ILE A 17 -14.56 6.30 11.31
CA ILE A 17 -13.94 5.16 10.60
C ILE A 17 -12.82 4.50 11.44
N LEU A 18 -12.27 5.22 12.43
CA LEU A 18 -11.16 4.72 13.24
C LEU A 18 -11.59 4.05 14.56
N THR A 19 -12.85 4.19 14.97
CA THR A 19 -13.35 3.63 16.25
C THR A 19 -13.96 2.23 16.15
N GLY A 20 -14.07 1.66 14.96
CA GLY A 20 -14.64 0.33 14.73
C GLY A 20 -13.70 -0.87 14.90
N ILE A 21 -12.42 -0.66 15.24
CA ILE A 21 -11.44 -1.75 15.41
C ILE A 21 -10.87 -1.71 16.83
N GLY A 22 -11.71 -1.96 17.79
CA GLY A 22 -11.25 -2.04 19.16
C GLY A 22 -12.17 -2.87 20.02
N ALA A 23 -11.65 -3.97 20.54
CA ALA A 23 -12.09 -4.75 21.66
C ALA A 23 -12.80 -6.07 21.37
N THR A 24 -12.01 -7.14 21.32
CA THR A 24 -12.31 -8.37 22.05
C THR A 24 -11.00 -9.06 22.43
N VAL A 25 -10.51 -8.77 23.61
CA VAL A 25 -9.56 -9.62 24.32
C VAL A 25 -10.17 -9.95 25.66
N LEU A 26 -10.54 -11.19 25.85
CA LEU A 26 -10.77 -11.80 27.18
C LEU A 26 -10.12 -13.17 27.19
N SER A 27 -8.99 -13.19 27.83
CA SER A 27 -8.54 -14.04 28.97
C SER A 27 -9.02 -15.47 29.00
N ALA A 28 -8.11 -16.40 29.08
CA ALA A 28 -7.81 -17.29 30.21
C ALA A 28 -6.94 -18.48 29.79
N GLY A 29 -6.01 -18.88 30.65
CA GLY A 29 -5.45 -20.23 30.65
C GLY A 29 -3.94 -20.33 30.65
N MET A 30 -3.31 -20.11 31.83
CA MET A 30 -2.01 -20.67 32.16
C MET A 30 -2.05 -22.20 32.07
N GLN A 31 -1.17 -22.78 31.26
CA GLN A 31 -0.56 -24.08 31.57
C GLN A 31 0.82 -24.17 30.95
N SER A 32 1.79 -24.36 31.82
CA SER A 32 3.17 -24.62 31.55
C SER A 32 3.35 -26.04 30.98
N THR A 33 4.04 -26.19 29.87
CA THR A 33 4.83 -27.40 29.57
C THR A 33 6.13 -26.99 28.89
N LEU A 34 7.20 -27.31 29.60
CA LEU A 34 8.57 -27.36 29.10
C LEU A 34 8.68 -28.38 27.97
N GLY A 35 9.34 -28.03 26.88
CA GLY A 35 9.89 -28.99 25.94
C GLY A 35 9.77 -28.61 24.48
N SER A 36 10.75 -28.03 23.96
CA SER A 36 11.42 -28.25 22.68
C SER A 36 11.98 -26.95 22.12
N MET A 37 13.26 -26.78 22.35
CA MET A 37 14.06 -25.82 21.58
C MET A 37 14.13 -26.34 20.14
N HIS A 38 13.24 -25.82 19.29
CA HIS A 38 13.48 -25.79 17.87
C HIS A 38 13.95 -24.39 17.53
N ALA A 39 15.16 -24.34 17.00
CA ALA A 39 15.75 -23.14 16.47
C ALA A 39 14.75 -22.46 15.53
N ALA A 40 14.07 -21.43 16.02
CA ALA A 40 13.50 -20.41 15.18
C ALA A 40 14.72 -19.77 14.52
N SER A 41 14.95 -20.14 13.27
CA SER A 41 15.87 -19.41 12.40
C SER A 41 15.48 -17.94 12.54
N ALA A 42 16.43 -17.16 13.05
CA ALA A 42 16.32 -15.73 13.05
C ALA A 42 16.01 -15.32 11.62
N GLU A 43 14.75 -14.98 11.36
CA GLU A 43 14.43 -14.08 10.27
C GLU A 43 15.10 -12.78 10.68
N ALA A 44 16.31 -12.60 10.16
CA ALA A 44 17.11 -11.41 10.38
C ALA A 44 16.21 -10.21 10.17
N ASP A 45 16.25 -9.32 11.13
CA ASP A 45 15.57 -8.03 11.15
C ASP A 45 16.06 -7.15 9.98
N ASP A 46 15.67 -7.53 8.76
CA ASP A 46 15.86 -6.79 7.51
C ASP A 46 14.86 -5.62 7.39
N SER A 47 14.12 -5.40 8.47
CA SER A 47 13.07 -4.37 8.55
C SER A 47 13.62 -2.94 8.64
N LEU A 48 14.93 -2.77 8.86
CA LEU A 48 15.57 -1.45 9.03
C LEU A 48 16.26 -0.92 7.77
N SER A 49 16.43 -1.75 6.73
CA SER A 49 16.96 -1.29 5.44
C SER A 49 15.86 -0.59 4.64
N GLY A 50 16.05 0.69 4.33
CA GLY A 50 15.19 1.44 3.40
C GLY A 50 15.26 0.94 1.95
N SER A 51 16.01 -0.12 1.67
CA SER A 51 16.17 -0.72 0.34
C SER A 51 15.10 -1.78 0.08
N LEU A 52 14.60 -1.81 -1.16
CA LEU A 52 13.71 -2.85 -1.66
C LEU A 52 14.53 -3.96 -2.33
N GLU A 53 14.14 -5.20 -2.05
CA GLU A 53 14.71 -6.34 -2.74
C GLU A 53 14.40 -6.31 -4.26
N PRO A 54 15.26 -6.86 -5.12
CA PRO A 54 14.96 -6.92 -6.56
C PRO A 54 13.60 -7.56 -6.88
N SER A 55 13.21 -8.59 -6.13
CA SER A 55 11.92 -9.25 -6.28
C SER A 55 10.74 -8.36 -5.85
N GLU A 56 10.93 -7.50 -4.86
CA GLU A 56 9.93 -6.53 -4.41
C GLU A 56 9.70 -5.44 -5.46
N LYS A 57 10.79 -4.95 -6.09
CA LYS A 57 10.70 -3.98 -7.19
C LYS A 57 9.93 -4.54 -8.38
N VAL A 58 10.22 -5.76 -8.79
CA VAL A 58 9.49 -6.43 -9.88
C VAL A 58 8.01 -6.62 -9.54
N ALA A 59 7.69 -6.93 -8.28
CA ALA A 59 6.29 -7.03 -7.84
C ALA A 59 5.58 -5.68 -7.86
N ILE A 60 6.24 -4.59 -7.45
CA ILE A 60 5.70 -3.23 -7.54
C ILE A 60 5.43 -2.86 -9.00
N ASP A 61 6.41 -3.06 -9.91
CA ASP A 61 6.24 -2.73 -11.32
C ASP A 61 5.07 -3.49 -11.95
N ALA A 62 4.93 -4.79 -11.64
CA ALA A 62 3.80 -5.59 -12.10
C ALA A 62 2.47 -5.11 -11.52
N LEU A 63 2.44 -4.70 -10.25
CA LEU A 63 1.25 -4.16 -9.60
C LEU A 63 0.85 -2.82 -10.22
N CYS A 64 1.84 -1.93 -10.44
CA CYS A 64 1.61 -0.64 -11.09
C CYS A 64 1.04 -0.79 -12.51
N GLU A 65 1.50 -1.80 -13.27
CA GLU A 65 0.96 -2.10 -14.60
C GLU A 65 -0.52 -2.52 -14.55
N VAL A 66 -0.93 -3.27 -13.53
CA VAL A 66 -2.35 -3.65 -13.34
C VAL A 66 -3.20 -2.46 -12.91
N LEU A 67 -2.65 -1.58 -12.06
CA LEU A 67 -3.33 -0.38 -11.57
C LEU A 67 -3.54 0.66 -12.68
N LEU A 68 -2.51 0.85 -13.49
CA LEU A 68 -2.49 1.87 -14.53
C LEU A 68 -1.63 1.38 -15.70
N PRO A 69 -2.22 1.00 -16.84
CA PRO A 69 -1.48 0.48 -17.99
C PRO A 69 -0.36 1.42 -18.43
N GLY A 70 0.85 0.88 -18.56
CA GLY A 70 2.07 1.62 -18.86
C GLY A 70 2.81 2.19 -17.65
N ALA A 71 2.28 2.04 -16.44
CA ALA A 71 2.96 2.52 -15.25
C ALA A 71 4.06 1.57 -14.77
N GLY A 72 4.03 0.29 -15.12
CA GLY A 72 5.08 -0.66 -14.75
C GLY A 72 6.47 -0.25 -15.23
N ALA A 73 6.56 0.42 -16.39
CA ALA A 73 7.81 0.92 -16.94
C ALA A 73 8.15 2.37 -16.54
N SER A 74 7.31 3.04 -15.74
CA SER A 74 7.48 4.46 -15.40
C SER A 74 8.43 4.73 -14.22
N GLY A 75 8.99 3.67 -13.61
CA GLY A 75 9.98 3.78 -12.55
C GLY A 75 9.41 4.01 -11.16
N VAL A 76 8.16 3.60 -10.90
CA VAL A 76 7.51 3.73 -9.59
C VAL A 76 8.29 3.00 -8.50
N ALA A 77 8.71 1.74 -8.76
CA ALA A 77 9.49 0.97 -7.79
C ALA A 77 10.81 1.67 -7.41
N ARG A 78 11.50 2.25 -8.40
CA ARG A 78 12.71 3.03 -8.17
C ARG A 78 12.44 4.31 -7.38
N TYR A 79 11.33 4.98 -7.67
CA TYR A 79 10.92 6.16 -6.93
C TYR A 79 10.66 5.84 -5.46
N ILE A 80 9.86 4.79 -5.19
CA ILE A 80 9.57 4.33 -3.82
C ILE A 80 10.88 4.00 -3.10
N GLU A 81 11.77 3.21 -3.68
CA GLU A 81 13.08 2.87 -3.09
C GLU A 81 13.88 4.13 -2.72
N ASN A 82 13.99 5.09 -3.64
CA ASN A 82 14.70 6.34 -3.40
C ASN A 82 14.05 7.16 -2.26
N GLN A 83 12.74 7.11 -2.13
CA GLN A 83 12.03 7.82 -1.06
C GLN A 83 12.21 7.12 0.29
N LEU A 84 12.23 5.79 0.32
CA LEU A 84 12.43 5.03 1.56
C LEU A 84 13.79 5.31 2.21
N GLY A 85 14.79 5.70 1.43
CA GLY A 85 16.10 6.12 1.92
C GLY A 85 16.16 7.56 2.44
N ARG A 86 15.07 8.33 2.40
CA ARG A 86 15.04 9.74 2.82
C ARG A 86 14.51 9.92 4.25
N PRO A 87 15.00 10.90 5.01
CA PRO A 87 14.46 11.22 6.33
C PRO A 87 12.97 11.61 6.30
N LEU A 88 12.53 12.27 5.23
CA LEU A 88 11.14 12.68 4.99
C LEU A 88 10.69 12.20 3.60
N PRO A 89 10.21 10.96 3.50
CA PRO A 89 9.75 10.41 2.24
C PRO A 89 8.55 11.19 1.67
N LEU A 90 8.55 11.42 0.36
CA LEU A 90 7.45 12.04 -0.37
C LEU A 90 6.52 10.96 -0.95
N LEU A 91 6.22 9.94 -0.15
CA LEU A 91 5.27 8.88 -0.47
C LEU A 91 3.90 9.22 0.09
N PHE A 92 2.84 8.74 -0.55
CA PHE A 92 1.47 9.06 -0.15
C PHE A 92 1.18 8.68 1.31
N LEU A 93 1.84 7.65 1.85
CA LEU A 93 1.71 7.22 3.24
C LEU A 93 1.99 8.34 4.25
N ARG A 94 2.78 9.37 3.91
CA ARG A 94 3.05 10.53 4.78
C ARG A 94 1.80 11.31 5.22
N TYR A 95 0.72 11.19 4.44
CA TYR A 95 -0.55 11.85 4.73
C TYR A 95 -1.52 10.98 5.54
N MET A 96 -1.08 9.75 5.84
CA MET A 96 -1.84 8.76 6.58
C MET A 96 -1.11 8.54 7.90
N ASP A 97 -1.60 9.00 9.00
CA ASP A 97 -0.97 8.79 10.32
C ASP A 97 -0.97 7.28 10.69
N TYR A 98 -0.11 6.51 10.00
CA TYR A 98 -0.04 5.07 10.14
C TYR A 98 1.14 4.65 11.03
N PRO A 99 0.94 3.76 12.03
CA PRO A 99 1.85 3.58 13.17
C PRO A 99 3.11 2.74 12.90
N ILE A 100 3.47 2.47 11.65
CA ILE A 100 4.70 1.74 11.29
C ILE A 100 5.54 2.56 10.31
N SER A 101 6.83 2.21 10.20
CA SER A 101 7.72 2.89 9.26
C SER A 101 7.29 2.67 7.80
N PHE A 102 7.67 3.60 6.91
CA PHE A 102 7.40 3.47 5.48
C PHE A 102 7.94 2.16 4.92
N SER A 103 9.19 1.80 5.25
CA SER A 103 9.81 0.55 4.81
C SER A 103 9.00 -0.68 5.25
N GLN A 104 8.60 -0.72 6.53
CA GLN A 104 7.76 -1.81 7.04
C GLN A 104 6.42 -1.89 6.32
N PHE A 105 5.78 -0.76 6.04
CA PHE A 105 4.50 -0.71 5.33
C PHE A 105 4.59 -1.38 3.96
N TYR A 106 5.54 -0.95 3.12
CA TYR A 106 5.68 -1.50 1.77
C TYR A 106 6.11 -2.95 1.79
N LYS A 107 7.14 -3.30 2.58
CA LYS A 107 7.64 -4.68 2.65
C LYS A 107 6.61 -5.67 3.18
N GLN A 108 5.86 -5.32 4.24
CA GLN A 108 4.82 -6.20 4.77
C GLN A 108 3.65 -6.37 3.78
N GLY A 109 3.22 -5.29 3.12
CA GLY A 109 2.20 -5.35 2.08
C GLY A 109 2.61 -6.23 0.91
N LEU A 110 3.84 -6.09 0.41
CA LEU A 110 4.38 -6.91 -0.68
C LEU A 110 4.54 -8.38 -0.28
N ARG A 111 4.99 -8.67 0.95
CA ARG A 111 5.04 -10.05 1.48
C ARG A 111 3.66 -10.69 1.50
N SER A 112 2.64 -9.95 1.92
CA SER A 112 1.27 -10.44 1.96
C SER A 112 0.69 -10.64 0.57
N LEU A 113 0.92 -9.72 -0.36
CA LEU A 113 0.55 -9.88 -1.77
C LEU A 113 1.17 -11.13 -2.37
N ARG A 114 2.47 -11.35 -2.14
CA ARG A 114 3.19 -12.53 -2.60
C ARG A 114 2.61 -13.81 -2.03
N ARG A 115 2.35 -13.86 -0.71
CA ARG A 115 1.78 -15.02 -0.02
C ARG A 115 0.41 -15.35 -0.57
N GLU A 116 -0.43 -14.35 -0.72
CA GLU A 116 -1.80 -14.51 -1.22
C GLU A 116 -1.82 -14.99 -2.67
N SER A 117 -0.96 -14.43 -3.53
CA SER A 117 -0.80 -14.89 -4.90
C SER A 117 -0.35 -16.37 -4.97
N PHE A 118 0.60 -16.73 -4.13
CA PHE A 118 1.10 -18.12 -4.08
C PHE A 118 0.04 -19.09 -3.58
N SER A 119 -0.71 -18.71 -2.55
CA SER A 119 -1.80 -19.52 -1.99
C SER A 119 -2.90 -19.79 -3.00
N ARG A 120 -3.28 -18.78 -3.80
CA ARG A 120 -4.40 -18.89 -4.74
C ARG A 120 -4.01 -19.46 -6.10
N PHE A 121 -2.83 -19.11 -6.58
CA PHE A 121 -2.45 -19.36 -7.98
C PHE A 121 -1.19 -20.20 -8.14
N GLY A 122 -0.53 -20.57 -7.04
CA GLY A 122 0.72 -21.35 -7.05
C GLY A 122 1.93 -20.62 -7.62
N CYS A 123 1.84 -19.30 -7.83
CA CYS A 123 2.92 -18.50 -8.39
C CYS A 123 3.00 -17.12 -7.73
N ARG A 124 4.13 -16.44 -7.92
CA ARG A 124 4.30 -15.06 -7.50
C ARG A 124 3.38 -14.13 -8.31
N PHE A 125 2.98 -13.01 -7.73
CA PHE A 125 2.08 -12.05 -8.35
C PHE A 125 2.54 -11.62 -9.75
N GLU A 126 3.82 -11.28 -9.91
CA GLU A 126 4.42 -10.85 -11.18
C GLU A 126 4.49 -11.95 -12.26
N LYS A 127 4.26 -13.20 -11.87
CA LYS A 127 4.21 -14.37 -12.76
C LYS A 127 2.79 -14.84 -13.05
N GLY A 128 1.82 -14.26 -12.38
CA GLY A 128 0.40 -14.55 -12.61
C GLY A 128 -0.08 -14.05 -13.97
N THR A 129 -1.13 -14.68 -14.49
CA THR A 129 -1.80 -14.19 -15.69
C THR A 129 -2.46 -12.82 -15.41
N PRO A 130 -2.71 -11.98 -16.43
CA PRO A 130 -3.39 -10.69 -16.24
C PRO A 130 -4.74 -10.81 -15.52
N LYS A 131 -5.48 -11.90 -15.76
CA LYS A 131 -6.74 -12.18 -15.06
C LYS A 131 -6.52 -12.45 -13.56
N GLN A 132 -5.53 -13.28 -13.21
CA GLN A 132 -5.20 -13.58 -11.83
C GLN A 132 -4.74 -12.33 -11.06
N GLN A 133 -3.86 -11.55 -11.68
CA GLN A 133 -3.38 -10.29 -11.12
C GLN A 133 -4.54 -9.31 -10.87
N LYS A 134 -5.40 -9.11 -11.86
CA LYS A 134 -6.57 -8.23 -11.74
C LYS A 134 -7.52 -8.69 -10.64
N THR A 135 -7.82 -10.00 -10.58
CA THR A 135 -8.69 -10.56 -9.53
C THR A 135 -8.12 -10.29 -8.15
N LEU A 136 -6.81 -10.57 -7.94
CA LEU A 136 -6.18 -10.33 -6.64
C LEU A 136 -6.20 -8.85 -6.25
N ILE A 137 -5.92 -7.96 -7.19
CA ILE A 137 -5.98 -6.50 -6.94
C ILE A 137 -7.40 -6.03 -6.61
N GLN A 138 -8.40 -6.54 -7.28
CA GLN A 138 -9.80 -6.23 -6.95
C GLN A 138 -10.15 -6.68 -5.53
N ASP A 139 -9.77 -7.88 -5.14
CA ASP A 139 -10.07 -8.41 -3.81
C ASP A 139 -9.39 -7.60 -2.71
N ILE A 140 -8.08 -7.33 -2.83
CA ILE A 140 -7.35 -6.54 -1.83
C ILE A 140 -7.79 -5.07 -1.78
N SER A 141 -8.39 -4.55 -2.85
CA SER A 141 -8.96 -3.20 -2.84
C SER A 141 -10.22 -3.08 -1.98
N GLN A 142 -10.92 -4.18 -1.74
CA GLN A 142 -12.18 -4.21 -1.01
C GLN A 142 -12.02 -4.70 0.43
N SER A 143 -11.17 -5.69 0.65
CA SER A 143 -10.99 -6.31 1.96
C SER A 143 -9.62 -6.95 2.09
N SER A 144 -9.21 -7.22 3.33
CA SER A 144 -8.01 -8.03 3.57
C SER A 144 -8.37 -9.52 3.46
N PRO A 145 -7.70 -10.28 2.58
CA PRO A 145 -7.87 -11.73 2.51
C PRO A 145 -7.52 -12.42 3.83
N PRO A 146 -8.06 -13.61 4.13
CA PRO A 146 -7.83 -14.30 5.41
C PRO A 146 -6.34 -14.55 5.76
N GLY A 147 -5.50 -14.77 4.76
CA GLY A 147 -4.04 -14.94 4.91
C GLY A 147 -3.24 -13.64 4.93
N TRP A 148 -3.89 -12.50 4.81
CA TRP A 148 -3.23 -11.21 4.76
C TRP A 148 -2.70 -10.79 6.14
N SER A 149 -1.45 -10.34 6.20
CA SER A 149 -0.81 -9.82 7.43
C SER A 149 -0.06 -8.52 7.13
N GLY A 150 0.05 -7.64 8.12
CA GLY A 150 0.65 -6.31 7.95
C GLY A 150 -0.41 -5.22 7.75
N PRO A 151 -0.14 -4.17 6.98
CA PRO A 151 -1.11 -3.10 6.77
C PRO A 151 -2.40 -3.64 6.14
N PRO A 152 -3.58 -3.09 6.48
CA PRO A 152 -4.83 -3.50 5.84
C PRO A 152 -4.70 -3.48 4.32
N ALA A 153 -5.14 -4.55 3.65
CA ALA A 153 -4.96 -4.68 2.20
C ALA A 153 -5.58 -3.52 1.40
N PRO A 154 -6.79 -3.00 1.74
CA PRO A 154 -7.33 -1.82 1.07
C PRO A 154 -6.47 -0.57 1.27
N LEU A 155 -5.84 -0.40 2.43
CA LEU A 155 -4.93 0.72 2.68
C LEU A 155 -3.65 0.59 1.86
N PHE A 156 -3.06 -0.60 1.82
CA PHE A 156 -1.88 -0.89 0.98
C PHE A 156 -2.18 -0.61 -0.51
N TYR A 157 -3.31 -1.11 -1.01
CA TYR A 157 -3.78 -0.82 -2.37
C TYR A 157 -3.93 0.68 -2.61
N PHE A 158 -4.59 1.38 -1.69
CA PHE A 158 -4.86 2.82 -1.82
C PHE A 158 -3.58 3.65 -1.87
N VAL A 159 -2.64 3.40 -0.96
CA VAL A 159 -1.35 4.09 -0.92
C VAL A 159 -0.57 3.85 -2.20
N LEU A 160 -0.40 2.58 -2.60
CA LEU A 160 0.40 2.24 -3.77
C LEU A 160 -0.24 2.76 -5.09
N ARG A 161 -1.57 2.77 -5.16
CA ARG A 161 -2.28 3.38 -6.29
C ARG A 161 -1.98 4.88 -6.40
N ASN A 162 -2.00 5.61 -5.28
CA ASN A 162 -1.71 7.04 -5.31
C ASN A 162 -0.26 7.32 -5.69
N ASP A 163 0.70 6.59 -5.09
CA ASP A 163 2.12 6.71 -5.49
C ASP A 163 2.31 6.40 -6.99
N THR A 164 1.59 5.41 -7.52
CA THR A 164 1.63 5.07 -8.95
C THR A 164 1.14 6.22 -9.81
N VAL A 165 0.01 6.82 -9.45
CA VAL A 165 -0.58 7.95 -10.17
C VAL A 165 0.35 9.17 -10.11
N ASP A 166 0.88 9.48 -8.93
CA ASP A 166 1.77 10.62 -8.72
C ASP A 166 3.05 10.51 -9.57
N VAL A 167 3.67 9.32 -9.59
CA VAL A 167 4.88 9.11 -10.40
C VAL A 167 4.56 9.08 -11.89
N PHE A 168 3.51 8.38 -12.31
CA PHE A 168 3.17 8.21 -13.72
C PHE A 168 2.76 9.52 -14.38
N TYR A 169 1.90 10.29 -13.74
CA TYR A 169 1.41 11.57 -14.27
C TYR A 169 2.25 12.78 -13.84
N GLY A 170 3.04 12.69 -12.79
CA GLY A 170 3.94 13.74 -12.32
C GLY A 170 5.16 13.99 -13.23
N THR A 171 5.26 13.33 -14.36
CA THR A 171 6.33 13.48 -15.35
C THR A 171 5.90 14.32 -16.56
N PRO A 172 6.84 14.92 -17.32
CA PRO A 172 6.49 15.62 -18.56
C PRO A 172 5.69 14.75 -19.54
N SER A 173 6.05 13.48 -19.67
CA SER A 173 5.33 12.53 -20.53
C SER A 173 3.94 12.20 -19.99
N GLY A 174 3.75 12.17 -18.68
CA GLY A 174 2.46 11.98 -18.05
C GLY A 174 1.51 13.16 -18.33
N PHE A 175 2.02 14.38 -18.17
CA PHE A 175 1.26 15.60 -18.52
C PHE A 175 0.89 15.63 -20.00
N GLN A 176 1.80 15.23 -20.88
CA GLN A 176 1.52 15.13 -22.31
C GLN A 176 0.39 14.14 -22.62
N LYS A 177 0.36 12.98 -21.94
CA LYS A 177 -0.74 12.00 -22.07
C LYS A 177 -2.09 12.57 -21.66
N LEU A 178 -2.11 13.51 -20.71
CA LEU A 178 -3.31 14.23 -20.28
C LEU A 178 -3.68 15.41 -21.17
N GLY A 179 -2.86 15.72 -22.18
CA GLY A 179 -3.04 16.92 -23.01
C GLY A 179 -2.83 18.24 -22.26
N LEU A 180 -2.10 18.20 -21.14
CA LEU A 180 -1.84 19.33 -20.28
C LEU A 180 -0.41 19.85 -20.46
N PRO A 181 -0.18 21.17 -20.37
CA PRO A 181 1.18 21.70 -20.33
C PRO A 181 1.85 21.30 -19.01
N TYR A 182 3.12 20.86 -19.08
CA TYR A 182 3.90 20.54 -17.90
C TYR A 182 4.30 21.83 -17.17
N ALA A 183 3.60 22.16 -16.13
CA ALA A 183 3.75 23.40 -15.38
C ALA A 183 4.52 23.22 -14.04
N ALA A 184 4.94 22.02 -13.70
CA ALA A 184 5.59 21.73 -12.41
C ALA A 184 6.96 22.39 -12.22
N LEU A 185 7.52 22.97 -13.29
CA LEU A 185 8.81 23.69 -13.28
C LEU A 185 8.64 25.17 -13.64
N LEU A 186 7.51 25.77 -13.36
CA LEU A 186 7.45 27.23 -13.36
C LEU A 186 8.42 27.71 -12.27
N ASN A 187 9.58 28.21 -12.70
CA ASN A 187 10.42 28.98 -11.79
C ASN A 187 9.53 30.03 -11.13
N PRO A 188 9.56 30.16 -9.79
CA PRO A 188 8.83 31.25 -9.15
C PRO A 188 9.28 32.54 -9.84
N PRO A 189 8.35 33.47 -10.13
CA PRO A 189 8.73 34.73 -10.74
C PRO A 189 9.85 35.33 -9.90
N SER A 190 10.96 35.70 -10.55
CA SER A 190 12.05 36.41 -9.88
C SER A 190 11.43 37.65 -9.27
N ILE A 191 11.31 37.68 -7.95
CA ILE A 191 10.92 38.87 -7.23
C ILE A 191 12.09 39.83 -7.38
N LEU A 192 11.95 40.79 -8.28
CA LEU A 192 12.85 41.92 -8.42
C LEU A 192 12.62 42.88 -7.25
#